data_08e3eb3229d9ea81d6385fb35af01490
#
_entry.id   08e3eb3229d9ea81d6385fb35af01490
#
_cell.length_a   1.000
_cell.length_b   1.000
_cell.length_c   1.000
_cell.angle_alpha   90.00
_cell.angle_beta   90.00
_cell.angle_gamma   90.00
#
_symmetry.space_group_name_H-M   'P 1'
#
loop_
_entity.id
_entity.type
_entity.pdbx_description
1 polymer ?
#
loop_
_entity_poly.entity_id
_entity_poly.type
_entity_poly.pdbx_seq_one_letter_code
_entity_poly.pdbx_strand_id
1 'polypeptide(L)'
;MEKYHVLVVEDDTEIANAIKIYLQNQGYDVYVGNDGLEGLEIIEKEAIHLAIVDIMMPRMDGLTMVSKLRERYDFPVIFLSAKSEDIDKIMGLNLGG
;
A
#
# COMPACT_ATOMS: atom_id res chain seq x y z
N MET A 1 -15.41 -18.87 -4.84
CA MET A 1 -15.19 -17.49 -5.34
C MET A 1 -13.83 -17.00 -4.91
N GLU A 2 -13.06 -16.52 -5.84
CA GLU A 2 -11.72 -16.02 -5.53
C GLU A 2 -11.79 -14.67 -4.84
N LYS A 3 -10.92 -14.47 -3.87
CA LYS A 3 -10.81 -13.18 -3.19
C LYS A 3 -9.73 -12.34 -3.84
N TYR A 4 -9.93 -11.03 -3.83
CA TYR A 4 -8.88 -10.12 -4.26
C TYR A 4 -7.86 -9.96 -3.14
N HIS A 5 -6.61 -9.87 -3.52
CA HIS A 5 -5.49 -9.72 -2.58
C HIS A 5 -5.08 -8.27 -2.52
N VAL A 6 -5.13 -7.71 -1.32
CA VAL A 6 -4.76 -6.32 -1.09
C VAL A 6 -3.51 -6.29 -0.22
N LEU A 7 -2.52 -5.55 -0.66
CA LEU A 7 -1.30 -5.33 0.12
C LEU A 7 -1.42 -3.97 0.82
N VAL A 8 -1.16 -3.95 2.11
CA VAL A 8 -1.10 -2.70 2.89
C VAL A 8 0.34 -2.53 3.35
N VAL A 9 0.96 -1.44 2.96
CA VAL A 9 2.34 -1.12 3.35
C VAL A 9 2.31 0.11 4.23
N GLU A 10 2.53 -0.08 5.53
CA GLU A 10 2.38 0.95 6.54
C GLU A 10 3.24 0.57 7.75
N ASP A 11 4.11 1.49 8.18
CA ASP A 11 4.99 1.22 9.31
C ASP A 11 4.29 1.36 10.67
N ASP A 12 3.20 2.13 10.73
CA ASP A 12 2.40 2.22 11.95
C ASP A 12 1.50 0.99 12.05
N THR A 13 1.80 0.13 13.02
CA THR A 13 1.10 -1.14 13.14
C THR A 13 -0.38 -0.99 13.49
N GLU A 14 -0.73 0.05 14.23
CA GLU A 14 -2.13 0.29 14.57
C GLU A 14 -2.94 0.68 13.34
N ILE A 15 -2.38 1.56 12.52
CA ILE A 15 -3.03 1.99 11.28
C ILE A 15 -3.14 0.81 10.32
N ALA A 16 -2.06 0.08 10.14
CA ALA A 16 -2.05 -1.08 9.25
C ALA A 16 -3.09 -2.11 9.68
N ASN A 17 -3.17 -2.36 10.97
CA ASN A 17 -4.12 -3.35 11.49
C ASN A 17 -5.56 -2.90 11.31
N ALA A 18 -5.84 -1.61 11.52
CA ALA A 18 -7.18 -1.08 11.32
C ALA A 18 -7.62 -1.23 9.88
N ILE A 19 -6.74 -0.91 8.94
CA ILE A 19 -7.03 -1.06 7.51
C ILE A 19 -7.26 -2.53 7.17
N LYS A 20 -6.41 -3.39 7.71
CA LYS A 20 -6.51 -4.84 7.47
C LYS A 20 -7.86 -5.37 7.92
N ILE A 21 -8.26 -5.03 9.14
CA ILE A 21 -9.53 -5.52 9.69
C ILE A 21 -10.69 -5.04 8.83
N TYR A 22 -10.69 -3.77 8.47
CA TYR A 22 -11.76 -3.22 7.64
C TYR A 22 -11.86 -3.96 6.31
N LEU A 23 -10.73 -4.16 5.63
CA LEU A 23 -10.73 -4.80 4.33
C LEU A 23 -11.09 -6.28 4.41
N GLN A 24 -10.65 -6.96 5.46
CA GLN A 24 -11.04 -8.36 5.66
C GLN A 24 -12.55 -8.47 5.84
N ASN A 25 -13.16 -7.52 6.53
CA ASN A 25 -14.62 -7.50 6.69
C ASN A 25 -15.34 -7.26 5.38
N GLN A 26 -14.67 -6.67 4.40
CA GLN A 26 -15.23 -6.45 3.06
C GLN A 26 -14.99 -7.66 2.14
N GLY A 27 -14.32 -8.69 2.62
CA GLY A 27 -14.12 -9.91 1.85
C GLY A 27 -12.80 -10.01 1.13
N TYR A 28 -11.83 -9.16 1.44
CA TYR A 28 -10.51 -9.20 0.80
C TYR A 28 -9.53 -10.04 1.63
N ASP A 29 -8.57 -10.64 0.94
CA ASP A 29 -7.38 -11.20 1.60
C ASP A 29 -6.36 -10.07 1.71
N VAL A 30 -5.84 -9.86 2.91
CA VAL A 30 -4.98 -8.71 3.17
C VAL A 30 -3.61 -9.16 3.65
N TYR A 31 -2.59 -8.59 3.04
CA TYR A 31 -1.19 -8.80 3.41
C TYR A 31 -0.63 -7.48 3.90
N VAL A 32 0.19 -7.50 4.94
CA VAL A 32 0.74 -6.30 5.53
C VAL A 32 2.26 -6.34 5.47
N GLY A 33 2.85 -5.29 4.89
CA GLY A 33 4.28 -5.05 4.96
C GLY A 33 4.52 -3.83 5.83
N ASN A 34 5.52 -3.88 6.69
CA ASN A 34 5.81 -2.79 7.62
C ASN A 34 6.69 -1.72 7.01
N ASP A 35 7.22 -1.95 5.84
CA ASP A 35 7.98 -0.96 5.07
C ASP A 35 8.01 -1.37 3.60
N GLY A 36 8.64 -0.53 2.78
CA GLY A 36 8.68 -0.78 1.34
C GLY A 36 9.40 -2.06 0.95
N LEU A 37 10.43 -2.43 1.71
CA LEU A 37 11.16 -3.67 1.40
C LEU A 37 10.30 -4.89 1.64
N GLU A 38 9.59 -4.93 2.76
CA GLU A 38 8.66 -6.02 3.03
C GLU A 38 7.54 -6.06 2.00
N GLY A 39 7.04 -4.89 1.61
CA GLY A 39 6.01 -4.81 0.60
C GLY A 39 6.45 -5.42 -0.72
N LEU A 40 7.65 -5.12 -1.15
CA LEU A 40 8.18 -5.69 -2.40
C LEU A 40 8.36 -7.20 -2.29
N GLU A 41 8.78 -7.70 -1.12
CA GLU A 41 8.91 -9.14 -0.92
C GLU A 41 7.56 -9.84 -1.04
N ILE A 42 6.51 -9.24 -0.47
CA ILE A 42 5.17 -9.82 -0.53
C ILE A 42 4.68 -9.85 -1.98
N ILE A 43 4.92 -8.79 -2.73
CA ILE A 43 4.50 -8.73 -4.13
C ILE A 43 5.14 -9.85 -4.95
N GLU A 44 6.37 -10.23 -4.62
CA GLU A 44 7.03 -11.32 -5.34
C GLU A 44 6.45 -12.69 -4.99
N LYS A 45 5.89 -12.85 -3.80
CA LYS A 45 5.38 -14.13 -3.33
C LYS A 45 3.89 -14.32 -3.56
N GLU A 46 3.13 -13.23 -3.51
CA GLU A 46 1.68 -13.29 -3.57
C GLU A 46 1.16 -12.52 -4.77
N ALA A 47 0.07 -12.99 -5.33
CA ALA A 47 -0.57 -12.29 -6.45
C ALA A 47 -1.38 -11.11 -5.87
N ILE A 48 -0.84 -9.91 -5.97
CA ILE A 48 -1.47 -8.71 -5.43
C ILE A 48 -2.29 -8.02 -6.51
N HIS A 49 -3.51 -7.62 -6.16
CA HIS A 49 -4.44 -6.94 -7.08
C HIS A 49 -4.53 -5.44 -6.81
N LEU A 50 -4.21 -5.00 -5.59
CA LEU A 50 -4.27 -3.60 -5.19
C LEU A 50 -3.31 -3.40 -4.04
N ALA A 51 -2.59 -2.28 -4.03
CA ALA A 51 -1.74 -1.92 -2.89
C ALA A 51 -2.17 -0.59 -2.30
N ILE A 52 -2.16 -0.51 -0.98
CA ILE A 52 -2.36 0.71 -0.22
C ILE A 52 -1.04 0.99 0.45
N VAL A 53 -0.39 2.09 0.10
CA VAL A 53 1.00 2.34 0.47
C VAL A 53 1.14 3.70 1.16
N ASP A 54 1.73 3.70 2.34
CA ASP A 54 2.07 4.94 3.03
C ASP A 54 3.29 5.57 2.36
N ILE A 55 3.23 6.86 2.10
CA ILE A 55 4.34 7.57 1.48
C ILE A 55 5.51 7.72 2.47
N MET A 56 5.19 8.06 3.71
CA MET A 56 6.21 8.38 4.72
C MET A 56 6.59 7.15 5.54
N MET A 57 7.59 6.43 5.09
CA MET A 57 8.07 5.23 5.78
C MET A 57 9.58 5.25 5.91
N PRO A 58 10.13 4.59 6.95
CA PRO A 58 11.58 4.46 7.07
C PRO A 58 12.13 3.50 6.00
N ARG A 59 13.41 3.57 5.76
CA ARG A 59 14.18 2.74 4.84
C ARG A 59 13.83 2.94 3.38
N MET A 60 12.58 2.72 3.00
CA MET A 60 12.14 2.94 1.63
C MET A 60 10.75 3.57 1.68
N ASP A 61 10.63 4.81 1.20
CA ASP A 61 9.34 5.49 1.19
C ASP A 61 8.42 4.90 0.12
N GLY A 62 7.13 5.25 0.23
CA GLY A 62 6.13 4.68 -0.65
C GLY A 62 6.31 5.04 -2.11
N LEU A 63 6.78 6.24 -2.41
CA LEU A 63 7.00 6.65 -3.80
C LEU A 63 8.12 5.83 -4.45
N THR A 64 9.22 5.62 -3.71
CA THR A 64 10.32 4.80 -4.18
C THR A 64 9.88 3.36 -4.40
N MET A 65 9.11 2.82 -3.45
CA MET A 65 8.59 1.46 -3.57
C MET A 65 7.74 1.31 -4.82
N VAL A 66 6.82 2.24 -5.05
CA VAL A 66 5.92 2.16 -6.21
C VAL A 66 6.71 2.31 -7.51
N SER A 67 7.73 3.17 -7.53
CA SER A 67 8.59 3.28 -8.69
C SER A 67 9.24 1.94 -9.04
N LYS A 68 9.68 1.20 -8.02
CA LYS A 68 10.30 -0.11 -8.24
C LYS A 68 9.29 -1.14 -8.71
N LEU A 69 8.12 -1.18 -8.10
CA LEU A 69 7.14 -2.19 -8.49
C LEU A 69 6.59 -1.94 -9.90
N ARG A 70 6.54 -0.70 -10.35
CA ARG A 70 6.07 -0.36 -11.68
C ARG A 70 6.98 -0.87 -12.80
N GLU A 71 8.19 -1.26 -12.47
CA GLU A 71 9.07 -1.89 -13.46
C GLU A 71 8.56 -3.27 -13.87
N ARG A 72 7.74 -3.92 -13.03
CA ARG A 72 7.29 -5.29 -13.28
C ARG A 72 5.78 -5.50 -13.11
N TYR A 73 5.10 -4.57 -12.45
CA TYR A 73 3.68 -4.75 -12.09
C TYR A 73 2.91 -3.47 -12.39
N ASP A 74 1.62 -3.62 -12.71
CA ASP A 74 0.77 -2.49 -13.08
C ASP A 74 -0.54 -2.40 -12.30
N PHE A 75 -0.68 -3.16 -11.21
CA PHE A 75 -1.90 -3.09 -10.41
C PHE A 75 -2.07 -1.71 -9.77
N PRO A 76 -3.32 -1.31 -9.43
CA PRO A 76 -3.56 -0.01 -8.83
C PRO A 76 -2.89 0.17 -7.48
N VAL A 77 -2.45 1.39 -7.20
CA VAL A 77 -1.85 1.76 -5.92
C VAL A 77 -2.56 2.99 -5.39
N ILE A 78 -2.94 2.93 -4.11
CA ILE A 78 -3.52 4.05 -3.39
C ILE A 78 -2.49 4.49 -2.34
N PHE A 79 -2.18 5.79 -2.33
CA PHE A 79 -1.25 6.33 -1.34
C PHE A 79 -1.99 6.84 -0.12
N LEU A 80 -1.37 6.63 1.05
CA LEU A 80 -1.85 7.17 2.31
C LEU A 80 -0.94 8.28 2.80
N SER A 81 -1.49 9.20 3.58
CA SER A 81 -0.72 10.19 4.29
C SER A 81 -1.12 10.22 5.75
N ALA A 82 -0.14 10.24 6.63
CA ALA A 82 -0.38 10.32 8.06
C ALA A 82 -0.65 11.75 8.54
N LYS A 83 -0.35 12.77 7.71
CA LYS A 83 -0.48 14.16 8.11
C LYS A 83 -1.53 14.85 7.24
N SER A 84 -2.42 15.60 7.89
CA SER A 84 -3.51 16.27 7.18
C SER A 84 -3.01 17.25 6.13
N GLU A 85 -1.91 17.95 6.41
CA GLU A 85 -1.34 18.89 5.45
C GLU A 85 -0.76 18.21 4.21
N ASP A 86 -0.46 16.93 4.32
CA ASP A 86 0.04 16.14 3.19
C ASP A 86 -1.11 15.60 2.34
N ILE A 87 -2.31 15.55 2.89
CA ILE A 87 -3.46 15.01 2.16
C ILE A 87 -3.72 15.78 0.88
N ASP A 88 -3.64 17.11 0.93
CA ASP A 88 -3.86 17.91 -0.26
C ASP A 88 -2.83 17.63 -1.34
N LYS A 89 -1.58 17.45 -0.95
CA LYS A 89 -0.52 17.13 -1.90
C LYS A 89 -0.73 15.76 -2.50
N ILE A 90 -1.15 14.80 -1.69
CA ILE A 90 -1.39 13.44 -2.16
C ILE A 90 -2.57 13.38 -3.10
N MET A 91 -3.62 14.12 -2.81
CA MET A 91 -4.76 14.17 -3.72
C MET A 91 -4.36 14.75 -5.07
N GLY A 92 -3.48 15.74 -5.07
CA GLY A 92 -2.94 16.27 -6.31
C GLY A 92 -2.16 15.22 -7.09
N LEU A 93 -1.35 14.43 -6.38
CA LEU A 93 -0.59 13.36 -7.01
C LEU A 93 -1.51 12.27 -7.58
N ASN A 94 -2.56 11.92 -6.85
CA ASN A 94 -3.51 10.93 -7.32
C ASN A 94 -4.23 11.39 -8.57
N LEU A 95 -4.56 12.66 -8.65
CA LEU A 95 -5.21 13.21 -9.83
C LEU A 95 -4.26 13.22 -11.02
N GLY A 96 -2.97 13.44 -10.77
CA GLY A 96 -1.97 13.41 -11.80
C GLY A 96 -1.50 12.03 -12.18
N GLY A 97 -1.79 11.09 -11.31
CA GLY A 97 -1.35 9.71 -11.53
C GLY A 97 -2.46 8.85 -12.03
#